data_f8692a08f1fdf8752813b45409be5894
#
_entry.id   f8692a08f1fdf8752813b45409be5894
#
_cell.length_a   1.000
_cell.length_b   1.000
_cell.length_c   1.000
_cell.angle_alpha   90.00
_cell.angle_beta   90.00
_cell.angle_gamma   90.00
#
_symmetry.space_group_name_H-M   'P 1'
#
loop_
_entity.id
_entity.type
_entity.pdbx_description
1 polymer ?
#
loop_
_entity_poly.entity_id
_entity_poly.type
_entity_poly.pdbx_seq_one_letter_code
_entity_poly.pdbx_strand_id
1 'polypeptide(L)'
;MWGGGDPARFGIAGGGRFPFSFPHMMDRLPGFRDFYPEPLPLPDMWSADARQYIFGKWRAVARRYGFREYDGPPLEPLELYTLKSGDEIVGQLYNFTDKGGREIALRPEMTPTLARMVAAHERHYKKPVKWFAIPQLFRYERQQKGRLREHFQLNADIFGEADPAADAELVALLIDVLRSFGLTADDFVIRLSSRNAWQDYFNQRCPDAGKAYAFYQIIDKLEREDPAASREKLAQLGFNLDEITAFIQAGEPTVELRGILDNLAARGLRDYVKVDYQVIRGLAYYTGVVFEAFDKKGEFRAIAGGGRYDNLVKLISGGKVNLPALGFGFGDVVLLELLKVRGLLPTFDAAIDAYCLIEDESLRPASLQLVQHLREAGLAVEYPLVAAKPDKQFKRAQEMKAAHTVKWEPAPAGGEPLVRVRNLRTKQEQSLPAAAVAPALATPAT
;
A
#
# COMPACT_ATOMS: atom_id res chain seq x y z
N MET A 1 30.39 33.59 27.53
CA MET A 1 29.74 34.65 28.33
C MET A 1 28.29 34.73 27.86
N TRP A 2 27.39 34.08 28.60
CA TRP A 2 25.96 34.13 28.37
C TRP A 2 25.38 35.14 29.35
N GLY A 3 24.84 36.26 28.83
CA GLY A 3 24.21 37.30 29.59
C GLY A 3 22.83 36.88 30.05
N GLY A 4 22.60 36.89 31.37
CA GLY A 4 21.33 36.68 32.02
C GLY A 4 20.37 37.84 31.71
N GLY A 5 19.22 37.56 31.15
CA GLY A 5 18.05 38.43 30.97
C GLY A 5 16.98 38.09 31.99
N ASP A 6 16.58 39.09 32.75
CA ASP A 6 15.60 39.10 33.83
C ASP A 6 14.19 38.61 33.36
N PRO A 7 13.52 37.67 34.05
CA PRO A 7 12.20 37.14 33.64
C PRO A 7 10.96 37.96 34.10
N ALA A 8 11.12 39.24 34.46
CA ALA A 8 10.03 40.06 34.99
C ALA A 8 9.56 41.18 34.07
N ARG A 9 9.05 40.88 32.88
CA ARG A 9 8.20 41.81 32.08
C ARG A 9 7.39 41.10 31.00
N PHE A 10 6.45 40.24 31.36
CA PHE A 10 5.24 40.06 30.57
C PHE A 10 4.04 40.07 31.51
N GLY A 11 3.46 41.29 31.65
CA GLY A 11 2.21 41.52 32.34
C GLY A 11 1.09 40.79 31.57
N ILE A 12 0.52 39.76 32.19
CA ILE A 12 -0.75 39.19 31.75
C ILE A 12 -1.86 40.12 32.18
N ALA A 13 -2.18 41.11 31.34
CA ALA A 13 -3.41 41.88 31.46
C ALA A 13 -4.35 41.46 30.35
N GLY A 14 -5.51 40.92 30.73
CA GLY A 14 -6.62 40.69 29.84
C GLY A 14 -7.07 39.24 29.80
N GLY A 15 -8.00 38.86 30.68
CA GLY A 15 -8.81 37.63 30.58
C GLY A 15 -9.71 37.67 29.34
N GLY A 16 -9.12 37.54 28.16
CA GLY A 16 -9.84 37.29 26.92
C GLY A 16 -10.30 35.83 26.94
N ARG A 17 -11.57 35.60 27.21
CA ARG A 17 -12.22 34.33 26.88
C ARG A 17 -11.98 34.09 25.39
N PHE A 18 -11.21 33.06 25.06
CA PHE A 18 -11.13 32.55 23.69
C PHE A 18 -12.55 32.18 23.26
N PRO A 19 -13.11 32.78 22.21
CA PRO A 19 -14.46 32.51 21.75
C PRO A 19 -14.49 31.24 20.89
N PHE A 20 -13.90 30.17 21.34
CA PHE A 20 -14.05 28.85 20.69
C PHE A 20 -14.96 27.99 21.57
N SER A 21 -16.27 28.22 21.44
CA SER A 21 -17.17 27.09 21.67
C SER A 21 -16.99 26.17 20.46
N PHE A 22 -16.42 24.97 20.66
CA PHE A 22 -16.50 23.88 19.71
C PHE A 22 -17.84 23.17 19.89
N PRO A 23 -18.91 23.57 19.16
CA PRO A 23 -20.23 22.93 19.34
C PRO A 23 -20.30 21.56 18.68
N HIS A 24 -19.27 21.12 17.93
CA HIS A 24 -19.24 19.84 17.23
C HIS A 24 -17.87 19.18 17.39
N MET A 25 -17.89 17.84 17.50
CA MET A 25 -16.68 17.02 17.37
C MET A 25 -16.05 17.30 16.00
N MET A 26 -14.73 17.52 15.96
CA MET A 26 -14.03 17.73 14.68
C MET A 26 -14.11 16.48 13.83
N ASP A 27 -14.72 16.64 12.65
CA ASP A 27 -14.75 15.57 11.66
C ASP A 27 -13.45 15.54 10.85
N ARG A 28 -13.10 14.35 10.38
CA ARG A 28 -12.01 14.19 9.42
C ARG A 28 -12.35 14.80 8.07
N LEU A 29 -11.35 15.17 7.29
CA LEU A 29 -11.55 15.64 5.93
C LEU A 29 -12.22 14.57 5.06
N PRO A 30 -13.20 14.94 4.22
CA PRO A 30 -13.86 13.99 3.32
C PRO A 30 -12.87 13.31 2.37
N GLY A 31 -12.95 11.98 2.28
CA GLY A 31 -12.09 11.16 1.43
C GLY A 31 -10.78 10.70 2.05
N PHE A 32 -10.56 11.02 3.33
CA PHE A 32 -9.46 10.50 4.14
C PHE A 32 -9.96 9.41 5.09
N ARG A 33 -9.07 8.58 5.60
CA ARG A 33 -9.38 7.45 6.50
C ARG A 33 -8.66 7.59 7.82
N ASP A 34 -9.36 7.26 8.90
CA ASP A 34 -8.75 6.92 10.18
C ASP A 34 -8.63 5.41 10.26
N PHE A 35 -7.51 4.92 10.77
CA PHE A 35 -7.24 3.50 10.93
C PHE A 35 -7.22 3.15 12.41
N TYR A 36 -8.09 2.25 12.81
CA TYR A 36 -8.27 1.83 14.21
C TYR A 36 -7.72 0.43 14.43
N PRO A 37 -7.16 0.14 15.63
CA PRO A 37 -6.80 -1.23 15.97
C PRO A 37 -8.06 -2.11 16.16
N GLU A 38 -7.91 -3.40 15.91
CA GLU A 38 -8.99 -4.37 16.20
C GLU A 38 -9.15 -4.60 17.73
N PRO A 39 -10.38 -4.87 18.22
CA PRO A 39 -11.62 -4.96 17.45
C PRO A 39 -12.18 -3.59 17.07
N LEU A 40 -12.71 -3.48 15.86
CA LEU A 40 -13.28 -2.21 15.38
C LEU A 40 -14.55 -1.84 16.15
N PRO A 41 -14.73 -0.56 16.55
CA PRO A 41 -15.96 -0.08 17.18
C PRO A 41 -17.20 -0.21 16.28
N LEU A 42 -17.04 -0.02 14.95
CA LEU A 42 -18.10 -0.15 13.95
C LEU A 42 -17.58 -0.93 12.73
N PRO A 43 -18.43 -1.71 12.04
CA PRO A 43 -18.02 -2.59 10.94
C PRO A 43 -17.47 -1.90 9.70
N ASP A 44 -17.84 -0.64 9.48
CA ASP A 44 -17.44 0.19 8.32
C ASP A 44 -16.15 0.98 8.55
N MET A 45 -15.54 0.87 9.72
CA MET A 45 -14.26 1.52 10.04
C MET A 45 -13.09 0.79 9.39
N TRP A 46 -11.98 1.52 9.22
CA TRP A 46 -10.78 0.98 8.61
C TRP A 46 -9.86 0.37 9.68
N SER A 47 -9.50 -0.89 9.47
CA SER A 47 -8.62 -1.63 10.38
C SER A 47 -7.15 -1.29 10.12
N ALA A 48 -6.44 -0.88 11.17
CA ALA A 48 -4.98 -0.72 11.15
C ALA A 48 -4.29 -2.08 10.98
N ASP A 49 -4.84 -3.14 11.57
CA ASP A 49 -4.28 -4.49 11.50
C ASP A 49 -4.42 -5.08 10.10
N ALA A 50 -5.58 -4.89 9.44
CA ALA A 50 -5.77 -5.27 8.04
C ALA A 50 -4.81 -4.54 7.11
N ARG A 51 -4.59 -3.23 7.34
CA ARG A 51 -3.58 -2.46 6.59
C ARG A 51 -2.18 -3.02 6.78
N GLN A 52 -1.76 -3.30 8.02
CA GLN A 52 -0.44 -3.87 8.29
C GLN A 52 -0.27 -5.28 7.71
N TYR A 53 -1.31 -6.09 7.74
CA TYR A 53 -1.34 -7.39 7.07
C TYR A 53 -1.06 -7.26 5.57
N ILE A 54 -1.77 -6.34 4.89
CA ILE A 54 -1.56 -6.06 3.46
C ILE A 54 -0.12 -5.62 3.21
N PHE A 55 0.40 -4.65 3.97
CA PHE A 55 1.78 -4.16 3.82
C PHE A 55 2.82 -5.24 4.10
N GLY A 56 2.57 -6.10 5.10
CA GLY A 56 3.43 -7.24 5.40
C GLY A 56 3.55 -8.22 4.23
N LYS A 57 2.41 -8.56 3.60
CA LYS A 57 2.37 -9.42 2.40
C LYS A 57 3.10 -8.77 1.23
N TRP A 58 2.85 -7.50 0.96
CA TRP A 58 3.52 -6.75 -0.11
C TRP A 58 5.05 -6.75 0.06
N ARG A 59 5.54 -6.40 1.25
CA ARG A 59 6.97 -6.42 1.58
C ARG A 59 7.59 -7.80 1.43
N ALA A 60 6.92 -8.81 1.96
CA ALA A 60 7.43 -10.18 1.93
C ALA A 60 7.60 -10.70 0.50
N VAL A 61 6.62 -10.44 -0.39
CA VAL A 61 6.70 -10.86 -1.78
C VAL A 61 7.73 -10.04 -2.55
N ALA A 62 7.72 -8.70 -2.44
CA ALA A 62 8.69 -7.84 -3.13
C ALA A 62 10.15 -8.23 -2.79
N ARG A 63 10.43 -8.52 -1.52
CA ARG A 63 11.77 -8.98 -1.08
C ARG A 63 12.16 -10.33 -1.68
N ARG A 64 11.23 -11.28 -1.85
CA ARG A 64 11.51 -12.57 -2.53
C ARG A 64 11.93 -12.39 -3.99
N TYR A 65 11.46 -11.32 -4.65
CA TYR A 65 11.84 -10.94 -6.01
C TYR A 65 13.12 -10.08 -6.06
N GLY A 66 13.79 -9.88 -4.92
CA GLY A 66 15.01 -9.09 -4.84
C GLY A 66 14.81 -7.57 -4.88
N PHE A 67 13.58 -7.10 -4.71
CA PHE A 67 13.31 -5.66 -4.62
C PHE A 67 13.71 -5.11 -3.25
N ARG A 68 14.24 -3.90 -3.24
CA ARG A 68 14.62 -3.16 -2.04
C ARG A 68 13.64 -2.03 -1.76
N GLU A 69 13.25 -1.90 -0.49
CA GLU A 69 12.33 -0.85 -0.06
C GLU A 69 13.03 0.51 -0.04
N TYR A 70 12.37 1.54 -0.59
CA TYR A 70 12.80 2.93 -0.53
C TYR A 70 11.62 3.81 -0.10
N ASP A 71 11.87 5.07 0.19
CA ASP A 71 10.84 6.10 0.35
C ASP A 71 11.36 7.43 -0.19
N GLY A 72 10.45 8.35 -0.43
CA GLY A 72 10.71 9.71 -0.86
C GLY A 72 9.79 10.69 -0.11
N PRO A 73 10.01 12.00 -0.22
CA PRO A 73 9.22 12.98 0.48
C PRO A 73 7.76 12.96 0.00
N PRO A 74 6.77 13.19 0.91
CA PRO A 74 5.38 13.32 0.52
C PRO A 74 5.08 14.62 -0.24
N LEU A 75 5.92 15.64 -0.07
CA LEU A 75 5.86 16.92 -0.75
C LEU A 75 6.98 17.02 -1.77
N GLU A 76 6.63 17.40 -2.99
CA GLU A 76 7.56 17.63 -4.10
C GLU A 76 7.23 18.97 -4.78
N PRO A 77 8.17 19.56 -5.53
CA PRO A 77 7.85 20.68 -6.41
C PRO A 77 6.73 20.31 -7.38
N LEU A 78 5.75 21.21 -7.55
CA LEU A 78 4.62 21.02 -8.46
C LEU A 78 5.09 20.70 -9.89
N GLU A 79 6.20 21.30 -10.32
CA GLU A 79 6.83 21.09 -11.62
C GLU A 79 7.11 19.61 -11.91
N LEU A 80 7.50 18.81 -10.89
CA LEU A 80 7.78 17.38 -11.06
C LEU A 80 6.59 16.63 -11.69
N TYR A 81 5.37 17.05 -11.39
CA TYR A 81 4.16 16.40 -11.89
C TYR A 81 3.65 17.04 -13.18
N THR A 82 3.79 18.36 -13.35
CA THR A 82 3.34 19.07 -14.57
C THR A 82 4.22 18.78 -15.77
N LEU A 83 5.53 18.62 -15.59
CA LEU A 83 6.46 18.20 -16.65
C LEU A 83 6.01 16.95 -17.40
N LYS A 84 5.37 16.02 -16.71
CA LYS A 84 4.92 14.75 -17.27
C LYS A 84 3.51 14.83 -17.85
N SER A 85 2.58 15.44 -17.12
CA SER A 85 1.13 15.33 -17.35
C SER A 85 0.48 16.61 -17.86
N GLY A 86 1.28 17.67 -18.03
CA GLY A 86 0.77 18.99 -18.40
C GLY A 86 -0.02 19.66 -17.26
N ASP A 87 -0.58 20.82 -17.51
CA ASP A 87 -1.28 21.63 -16.51
C ASP A 87 -2.64 21.05 -16.09
N GLU A 88 -3.21 20.16 -16.88
CA GLU A 88 -4.50 19.52 -16.57
C GLU A 88 -4.49 18.74 -15.25
N ILE A 89 -3.32 18.20 -14.84
CA ILE A 89 -3.20 17.47 -13.58
C ILE A 89 -3.35 18.33 -12.36
N VAL A 90 -3.05 19.65 -12.46
CA VAL A 90 -3.05 20.58 -11.32
C VAL A 90 -4.40 20.58 -10.59
N GLY A 91 -5.51 20.47 -11.34
CA GLY A 91 -6.86 20.38 -10.78
C GLY A 91 -7.13 19.10 -9.97
N GLN A 92 -6.25 18.09 -10.07
CA GLN A 92 -6.36 16.82 -9.37
C GLN A 92 -5.32 16.70 -8.22
N LEU A 93 -4.53 17.73 -7.96
CA LEU A 93 -3.49 17.73 -6.93
C LEU A 93 -3.92 18.50 -5.68
N TYR A 94 -3.38 18.08 -4.55
CA TYR A 94 -3.28 18.94 -3.38
C TYR A 94 -2.01 19.79 -3.53
N ASN A 95 -2.13 21.00 -4.02
CA ASN A 95 -1.02 21.91 -4.26
C ASN A 95 -1.22 23.24 -3.54
N PHE A 96 -0.13 23.89 -3.19
CA PHE A 96 -0.12 25.19 -2.51
C PHE A 96 1.26 25.83 -2.57
N THR A 97 1.31 27.13 -2.33
CA THR A 97 2.58 27.84 -2.18
C THR A 97 3.06 27.72 -0.73
N ASP A 98 4.27 27.27 -0.51
CA ASP A 98 4.86 27.19 0.82
C ASP A 98 5.30 28.58 1.35
N LYS A 99 5.71 28.64 2.63
CA LYS A 99 6.18 29.89 3.24
C LYS A 99 7.44 30.48 2.58
N GLY A 100 8.16 29.68 1.79
CA GLY A 100 9.33 30.11 1.02
C GLY A 100 8.99 30.56 -0.40
N GLY A 101 7.70 30.63 -0.76
CA GLY A 101 7.24 31.05 -2.08
C GLY A 101 7.36 29.95 -3.16
N ARG A 102 7.54 28.67 -2.78
CA ARG A 102 7.67 27.56 -3.72
C ARG A 102 6.32 26.91 -3.97
N GLU A 103 5.99 26.68 -5.24
CA GLU A 103 4.83 25.87 -5.63
C GLU A 103 5.13 24.40 -5.38
N ILE A 104 4.37 23.77 -4.49
CA ILE A 104 4.55 22.39 -4.06
C ILE A 104 3.24 21.62 -4.13
N ALA A 105 3.34 20.28 -4.20
CA ALA A 105 2.18 19.39 -4.20
C ALA A 105 2.42 18.16 -3.32
N LEU A 106 1.35 17.66 -2.70
CA LEU A 106 1.35 16.31 -2.16
C LEU A 106 1.39 15.30 -3.30
N ARG A 107 2.26 14.29 -3.18
CA ARG A 107 2.49 13.27 -4.22
C ARG A 107 1.20 12.52 -4.60
N PRO A 108 0.73 12.61 -5.88
CA PRO A 108 -0.41 11.84 -6.37
C PRO A 108 -0.03 10.42 -6.79
N GLU A 109 1.26 10.20 -7.03
CA GLU A 109 1.91 8.97 -7.46
C GLU A 109 3.39 9.01 -7.06
N MET A 110 4.06 7.84 -7.07
CA MET A 110 5.44 7.72 -6.61
C MET A 110 6.47 7.72 -7.75
N THR A 111 6.09 7.30 -8.94
CA THR A 111 7.00 7.09 -10.07
C THR A 111 7.84 8.32 -10.45
N PRO A 112 7.30 9.57 -10.51
CA PRO A 112 8.13 10.76 -10.78
C PRO A 112 9.17 11.03 -9.69
N THR A 113 8.80 10.87 -8.41
CA THR A 113 9.74 10.99 -7.28
C THR A 113 10.88 9.98 -7.42
N LEU A 114 10.56 8.71 -7.71
CA LEU A 114 11.57 7.67 -7.88
C LEU A 114 12.48 7.96 -9.08
N ALA A 115 11.91 8.36 -10.22
CA ALA A 115 12.69 8.71 -11.41
C ALA A 115 13.68 9.86 -11.13
N ARG A 116 13.25 10.88 -10.35
CA ARG A 116 14.12 11.97 -9.87
C ARG A 116 15.26 11.45 -8.99
N MET A 117 14.93 10.56 -8.03
CA MET A 117 15.92 9.98 -7.10
C MET A 117 16.96 9.13 -7.85
N VAL A 118 16.51 8.27 -8.78
CA VAL A 118 17.40 7.44 -9.58
C VAL A 118 18.28 8.30 -10.51
N ALA A 119 17.70 9.30 -11.18
CA ALA A 119 18.44 10.19 -12.05
C ALA A 119 19.56 10.95 -11.32
N ALA A 120 19.31 11.39 -10.08
CA ALA A 120 20.29 12.13 -9.28
C ALA A 120 21.56 11.32 -8.95
N HIS A 121 21.43 9.99 -8.84
CA HIS A 121 22.53 9.11 -8.40
C HIS A 121 22.71 7.87 -9.30
N GLU A 122 22.32 7.95 -10.58
CA GLU A 122 22.27 6.86 -11.54
C GLU A 122 23.57 6.04 -11.60
N ARG A 123 24.72 6.71 -11.59
CA ARG A 123 26.04 6.07 -11.69
C ARG A 123 26.45 5.23 -10.49
N HIS A 124 25.82 5.44 -9.34
CA HIS A 124 26.12 4.73 -8.10
C HIS A 124 25.39 3.39 -7.96
N TYR A 125 24.38 3.17 -8.79
CA TYR A 125 23.56 1.95 -8.72
C TYR A 125 23.89 0.99 -9.86
N LYS A 126 24.18 -0.27 -9.52
CA LYS A 126 24.28 -1.35 -10.51
C LYS A 126 22.89 -1.63 -11.10
N LYS A 127 22.82 -1.81 -12.42
CA LYS A 127 21.58 -2.14 -13.13
C LYS A 127 21.42 -3.66 -13.24
N PRO A 128 20.18 -4.18 -13.29
CA PRO A 128 18.94 -3.42 -13.10
C PRO A 128 18.72 -3.01 -11.63
N VAL A 129 18.18 -1.81 -11.43
CA VAL A 129 17.72 -1.36 -10.11
C VAL A 129 16.29 -1.84 -9.89
N LYS A 130 16.05 -2.63 -8.85
CA LYS A 130 14.72 -3.18 -8.48
C LYS A 130 14.32 -2.61 -7.12
N TRP A 131 13.45 -1.61 -7.12
CA TRP A 131 13.02 -0.94 -5.89
C TRP A 131 11.50 -0.93 -5.75
N PHE A 132 11.03 -0.92 -4.50
CA PHE A 132 9.61 -0.78 -4.18
C PHE A 132 9.39 0.19 -3.03
N ALA A 133 8.20 0.80 -2.98
CA ALA A 133 7.73 1.64 -1.88
C ALA A 133 6.25 1.37 -1.61
N ILE A 134 5.79 1.72 -0.40
CA ILE A 134 4.38 1.68 -0.01
C ILE A 134 3.96 3.07 0.49
N PRO A 135 3.97 4.09 -0.38
CA PRO A 135 3.63 5.45 0.00
C PRO A 135 2.13 5.63 0.22
N GLN A 136 1.78 6.60 1.06
CA GLN A 136 0.48 7.25 1.02
C GLN A 136 0.49 8.27 -0.12
N LEU A 137 -0.53 8.21 -0.98
CA LEU A 137 -0.71 9.05 -2.16
C LEU A 137 -2.00 9.86 -2.03
N PHE A 138 -2.03 11.05 -2.66
CA PHE A 138 -3.08 12.04 -2.47
C PHE A 138 -3.61 12.54 -3.81
N ARG A 139 -4.94 12.48 -4.02
CA ARG A 139 -5.58 12.97 -5.24
C ARG A 139 -6.86 13.72 -4.93
N TYR A 140 -6.95 14.95 -5.37
CA TYR A 140 -8.15 15.78 -5.21
C TYR A 140 -9.20 15.42 -6.28
N GLU A 141 -9.78 14.24 -6.14
CA GLU A 141 -10.81 13.73 -7.06
C GLU A 141 -12.18 13.63 -6.37
N ARG A 142 -13.25 13.52 -7.19
CA ARG A 142 -14.58 13.18 -6.66
C ARG A 142 -14.55 11.79 -6.04
N GLN A 143 -15.10 11.70 -4.83
CA GLN A 143 -15.26 10.41 -4.15
C GLN A 143 -16.20 9.50 -4.93
N GLN A 144 -15.80 8.24 -5.10
CA GLN A 144 -16.58 7.18 -5.70
C GLN A 144 -16.26 5.87 -4.96
N LYS A 145 -17.10 4.84 -5.11
CA LYS A 145 -16.80 3.51 -4.57
C LYS A 145 -15.42 3.04 -5.05
N GLY A 146 -14.53 2.73 -4.13
CA GLY A 146 -13.14 2.35 -4.42
C GLY A 146 -12.20 3.50 -4.82
N ARG A 147 -12.63 4.79 -4.68
CA ARG A 147 -11.78 5.95 -4.97
C ARG A 147 -11.90 6.98 -3.84
N LEU A 148 -10.84 7.10 -3.08
CA LEU A 148 -10.68 8.06 -1.99
C LEU A 148 -9.71 9.17 -2.39
N ARG A 149 -9.60 10.21 -1.57
CA ARG A 149 -8.64 11.30 -1.79
C ARG A 149 -7.24 10.96 -1.28
N GLU A 150 -7.11 9.90 -0.52
CA GLU A 150 -5.83 9.29 -0.14
C GLU A 150 -5.93 7.76 -0.28
N HIS A 151 -4.82 7.12 -0.57
CA HIS A 151 -4.68 5.67 -0.58
C HIS A 151 -3.22 5.28 -0.39
N PHE A 152 -2.99 4.07 0.10
CA PHE A 152 -1.67 3.46 0.06
C PHE A 152 -1.52 2.63 -1.20
N GLN A 153 -0.32 2.58 -1.74
CA GLN A 153 -0.06 1.85 -2.97
C GLN A 153 1.29 1.16 -2.91
N LEU A 154 1.34 -0.14 -3.21
CA LEU A 154 2.60 -0.79 -3.55
C LEU A 154 3.03 -0.29 -4.92
N ASN A 155 4.15 0.39 -4.99
CA ASN A 155 4.85 0.74 -6.22
C ASN A 155 6.09 -0.13 -6.31
N ALA A 156 6.26 -0.85 -7.42
CA ALA A 156 7.45 -1.65 -7.68
C ALA A 156 7.96 -1.33 -9.08
N ASP A 157 9.24 -0.98 -9.18
CA ASP A 157 9.83 -0.45 -10.40
C ASP A 157 11.19 -1.09 -10.68
N ILE A 158 11.50 -1.26 -11.97
CA ILE A 158 12.79 -1.74 -12.48
C ILE A 158 13.36 -0.66 -13.40
N PHE A 159 14.62 -0.28 -13.18
CA PHE A 159 15.34 0.69 -13.99
C PHE A 159 16.59 0.07 -14.60
N GLY A 160 16.85 0.43 -15.86
CA GLY A 160 18.08 0.04 -16.57
C GLY A 160 18.03 -1.32 -17.24
N GLU A 161 16.81 -1.86 -17.51
CA GLU A 161 16.62 -3.06 -18.30
C GLU A 161 15.58 -2.83 -19.40
N ALA A 162 16.01 -3.01 -20.64
CA ALA A 162 15.17 -2.82 -21.82
C ALA A 162 14.51 -4.12 -22.32
N ASP A 163 15.06 -5.28 -21.93
CA ASP A 163 14.56 -6.57 -22.39
C ASP A 163 13.16 -6.86 -21.80
N PRO A 164 12.21 -7.41 -22.58
CA PRO A 164 10.87 -7.80 -22.13
C PRO A 164 10.86 -8.82 -20.98
N ALA A 165 11.96 -9.48 -20.69
CA ALA A 165 12.09 -10.33 -19.50
C ALA A 165 11.89 -9.53 -18.20
N ALA A 166 12.20 -8.21 -18.17
CA ALA A 166 11.91 -7.35 -17.03
C ALA A 166 10.41 -7.11 -16.86
N ASP A 167 9.67 -7.00 -17.98
CA ASP A 167 8.20 -6.90 -17.95
C ASP A 167 7.59 -8.20 -17.39
N ALA A 168 8.08 -9.36 -17.83
CA ALA A 168 7.65 -10.65 -17.31
C ALA A 168 7.96 -10.80 -15.80
N GLU A 169 9.12 -10.36 -15.34
CA GLU A 169 9.51 -10.35 -13.92
C GLU A 169 8.53 -9.50 -13.09
N LEU A 170 8.18 -8.33 -13.59
CA LEU A 170 7.29 -7.40 -12.90
C LEU A 170 5.83 -7.93 -12.85
N VAL A 171 5.36 -8.53 -13.94
CA VAL A 171 4.05 -9.20 -14.01
C VAL A 171 4.02 -10.40 -13.08
N ALA A 172 5.09 -11.23 -13.03
CA ALA A 172 5.19 -12.35 -12.12
C ALA A 172 5.16 -11.90 -10.65
N LEU A 173 5.84 -10.80 -10.30
CA LEU A 173 5.77 -10.18 -8.98
C LEU A 173 4.31 -9.82 -8.63
N LEU A 174 3.59 -9.15 -9.53
CA LEU A 174 2.20 -8.77 -9.30
C LEU A 174 1.29 -9.97 -9.10
N ILE A 175 1.46 -11.04 -9.91
CA ILE A 175 0.73 -12.30 -9.75
C ILE A 175 0.99 -12.88 -8.35
N ASP A 176 2.25 -12.98 -7.93
CA ASP A 176 2.58 -13.58 -6.64
C ASP A 176 2.18 -12.72 -5.45
N VAL A 177 2.11 -11.40 -5.61
CA VAL A 177 1.49 -10.52 -4.60
C VAL A 177 0.02 -10.87 -4.42
N LEU A 178 -0.76 -10.98 -5.50
CA LEU A 178 -2.17 -11.36 -5.45
C LEU A 178 -2.36 -12.77 -4.88
N ARG A 179 -1.57 -13.74 -5.33
CA ARG A 179 -1.56 -15.13 -4.81
C ARG A 179 -1.23 -15.21 -3.32
N SER A 180 -0.43 -14.31 -2.81
CA SER A 180 -0.07 -14.29 -1.38
C SER A 180 -1.26 -14.04 -0.46
N PHE A 181 -2.36 -13.50 -0.97
CA PHE A 181 -3.63 -13.32 -0.28
C PHE A 181 -4.61 -14.49 -0.47
N GLY A 182 -4.22 -15.55 -1.17
CA GLY A 182 -5.07 -16.71 -1.46
C GLY A 182 -5.87 -16.60 -2.76
N LEU A 183 -5.66 -15.56 -3.56
CA LEU A 183 -6.30 -15.40 -4.86
C LEU A 183 -5.67 -16.35 -5.90
N THR A 184 -6.50 -16.89 -6.79
CA THR A 184 -6.13 -17.87 -7.81
C THR A 184 -6.36 -17.34 -9.22
N ALA A 185 -6.02 -18.15 -10.23
CA ALA A 185 -6.33 -17.84 -11.62
C ALA A 185 -7.84 -17.74 -11.92
N ASP A 186 -8.70 -18.27 -11.05
CA ASP A 186 -10.15 -18.13 -11.16
C ASP A 186 -10.66 -16.78 -10.65
N ASP A 187 -9.88 -16.11 -9.79
CA ASP A 187 -10.26 -14.86 -9.16
C ASP A 187 -9.86 -13.63 -9.99
N PHE A 188 -8.67 -13.64 -10.60
CA PHE A 188 -8.15 -12.48 -11.32
C PHE A 188 -7.44 -12.84 -12.62
N VAL A 189 -7.30 -11.83 -13.48
CA VAL A 189 -6.52 -11.90 -14.72
C VAL A 189 -5.72 -10.61 -14.91
N ILE A 190 -4.48 -10.74 -15.39
CA ILE A 190 -3.68 -9.61 -15.85
C ILE A 190 -3.85 -9.51 -17.36
N ARG A 191 -4.38 -8.39 -17.84
CA ARG A 191 -4.52 -8.05 -19.25
C ARG A 191 -3.26 -7.36 -19.71
N LEU A 192 -2.57 -7.92 -20.69
CA LEU A 192 -1.34 -7.39 -21.29
C LEU A 192 -1.66 -6.72 -22.62
N SER A 193 -1.08 -5.55 -22.85
CA SER A 193 -1.19 -4.80 -24.10
C SER A 193 0.17 -4.20 -24.49
N SER A 194 0.28 -3.74 -25.74
CA SER A 194 1.48 -3.07 -26.25
C SER A 194 1.11 -1.75 -26.91
N ARG A 195 1.75 -0.69 -26.43
CA ARG A 195 1.66 0.65 -27.07
C ARG A 195 2.29 0.63 -28.45
N ASN A 196 3.31 -0.19 -28.67
CA ASN A 196 3.95 -0.34 -29.96
C ASN A 196 2.99 -0.95 -30.99
N ALA A 197 2.23 -1.99 -30.62
CA ALA A 197 1.21 -2.57 -31.50
C ALA A 197 0.16 -1.54 -31.92
N TRP A 198 -0.30 -0.70 -31.01
CA TRP A 198 -1.23 0.38 -31.31
C TRP A 198 -0.59 1.47 -32.17
N GLN A 199 0.68 1.81 -31.95
CA GLN A 199 1.40 2.77 -32.77
C GLN A 199 1.57 2.24 -34.20
N ASP A 200 1.90 0.97 -34.37
CA ASP A 200 2.00 0.32 -35.67
C ASP A 200 0.65 0.28 -36.37
N TYR A 201 -0.42 -0.10 -35.67
CA TYR A 201 -1.79 -0.06 -36.17
C TYR A 201 -2.19 1.33 -36.68
N PHE A 202 -1.89 2.36 -35.89
CA PHE A 202 -2.16 3.76 -36.23
C PHE A 202 -1.35 4.20 -37.46
N ASN A 203 -0.02 4.00 -37.44
CA ASN A 203 0.89 4.45 -38.50
C ASN A 203 0.58 3.83 -39.87
N GLN A 204 0.12 2.58 -39.89
CA GLN A 204 -0.29 1.90 -41.14
C GLN A 204 -1.53 2.52 -41.80
N ARG A 205 -2.35 3.25 -41.05
CA ARG A 205 -3.66 3.77 -41.48
C ARG A 205 -3.75 5.29 -41.50
N CYS A 206 -2.93 5.98 -40.72
CA CYS A 206 -2.97 7.43 -40.61
C CYS A 206 -1.55 8.04 -40.68
N PRO A 207 -1.21 8.79 -41.73
CA PRO A 207 0.09 9.46 -41.86
C PRO A 207 0.22 10.71 -40.98
N ASP A 208 -0.90 11.21 -40.43
CA ASP A 208 -0.94 12.41 -39.59
C ASP A 208 -0.73 12.05 -38.13
N ALA A 209 0.53 12.15 -37.68
CA ALA A 209 0.90 11.87 -36.29
C ALA A 209 0.17 12.78 -35.26
N GLY A 210 -0.30 13.97 -35.67
CA GLY A 210 -1.05 14.88 -34.81
C GLY A 210 -2.38 14.31 -34.31
N LYS A 211 -2.94 13.32 -35.03
CA LYS A 211 -4.20 12.65 -34.66
C LYS A 211 -4.01 11.51 -33.65
N ALA A 212 -2.77 11.08 -33.38
CA ALA A 212 -2.49 9.91 -32.54
C ALA A 212 -3.06 10.04 -31.11
N TYR A 213 -2.92 11.20 -30.50
CA TYR A 213 -3.43 11.43 -29.14
C TYR A 213 -4.97 11.29 -29.07
N ALA A 214 -5.69 11.93 -30.00
CA ALA A 214 -7.14 11.84 -30.07
C ALA A 214 -7.59 10.39 -30.35
N PHE A 215 -6.89 9.65 -31.22
CA PHE A 215 -7.14 8.24 -31.47
C PHE A 215 -7.03 7.42 -30.18
N TYR A 216 -5.92 7.54 -29.44
CA TYR A 216 -5.72 6.79 -28.20
C TYR A 216 -6.73 7.15 -27.11
N GLN A 217 -7.17 8.41 -27.04
CA GLN A 217 -8.23 8.82 -26.10
C GLN A 217 -9.57 8.13 -26.38
N ILE A 218 -9.90 7.89 -27.65
CA ILE A 218 -11.12 7.18 -28.03
C ILE A 218 -10.99 5.70 -27.66
N ILE A 219 -9.85 5.07 -27.96
CA ILE A 219 -9.62 3.66 -27.63
C ILE A 219 -9.67 3.42 -26.10
N ASP A 220 -9.08 4.31 -25.29
CA ASP A 220 -9.11 4.20 -23.81
C ASP A 220 -10.54 4.21 -23.23
N LYS A 221 -11.48 4.82 -23.95
CA LYS A 221 -12.88 4.93 -23.52
C LYS A 221 -13.79 3.90 -24.17
N LEU A 222 -13.30 3.12 -25.12
CA LEU A 222 -14.09 2.28 -26.00
C LEU A 222 -15.02 1.28 -25.24
N GLU A 223 -14.54 0.72 -24.10
CA GLU A 223 -15.37 -0.18 -23.26
C GLU A 223 -16.47 0.55 -22.48
N ARG A 224 -16.42 1.88 -22.36
CA ARG A 224 -17.29 2.67 -21.46
C ARG A 224 -18.20 3.64 -22.21
N GLU A 225 -17.87 3.96 -23.46
CA GLU A 225 -18.65 4.87 -24.29
C GLU A 225 -19.66 4.09 -25.16
N ASP A 226 -20.70 4.81 -25.59
CA ASP A 226 -21.64 4.30 -26.60
C ASP A 226 -20.88 3.95 -27.90
N PRO A 227 -21.02 2.73 -28.43
CA PRO A 227 -20.39 2.32 -29.68
C PRO A 227 -20.68 3.24 -30.87
N ALA A 228 -21.89 3.83 -30.95
CA ALA A 228 -22.23 4.77 -32.00
C ALA A 228 -21.42 6.06 -31.92
N ALA A 229 -21.24 6.62 -30.73
CA ALA A 229 -20.41 7.82 -30.50
C ALA A 229 -18.92 7.55 -30.79
N SER A 230 -18.42 6.39 -30.38
CA SER A 230 -17.04 5.96 -30.68
C SER A 230 -16.81 5.77 -32.18
N ARG A 231 -17.79 5.17 -32.89
CA ARG A 231 -17.75 5.00 -34.35
C ARG A 231 -17.66 6.34 -35.09
N GLU A 232 -18.47 7.31 -34.70
CA GLU A 232 -18.47 8.65 -35.30
C GLU A 232 -17.13 9.35 -35.09
N LYS A 233 -16.62 9.38 -33.83
CA LYS A 233 -15.32 9.99 -33.50
C LYS A 233 -14.16 9.35 -34.27
N LEU A 234 -14.13 8.01 -34.37
CA LEU A 234 -13.11 7.28 -35.10
C LEU A 234 -13.20 7.56 -36.62
N ALA A 235 -14.40 7.61 -37.21
CA ALA A 235 -14.57 7.93 -38.61
C ALA A 235 -14.04 9.34 -38.96
N GLN A 236 -14.22 10.33 -38.07
CA GLN A 236 -13.64 11.69 -38.23
C GLN A 236 -12.12 11.69 -38.27
N LEU A 237 -11.47 10.71 -37.62
CA LEU A 237 -10.02 10.52 -37.67
C LEU A 237 -9.55 9.65 -38.84
N GLY A 238 -10.51 9.01 -39.60
CA GLY A 238 -10.22 8.12 -40.69
C GLY A 238 -10.08 6.65 -40.31
N PHE A 239 -10.60 6.24 -39.16
CA PHE A 239 -10.55 4.86 -38.66
C PHE A 239 -11.93 4.18 -38.66
N ASN A 240 -11.94 2.86 -38.85
CA ASN A 240 -13.11 2.02 -38.79
C ASN A 240 -13.17 1.28 -37.45
N LEU A 241 -14.30 1.43 -36.71
CA LEU A 241 -14.51 0.76 -35.43
C LEU A 241 -14.53 -0.77 -35.54
N ASP A 242 -15.06 -1.32 -36.64
CA ASP A 242 -15.19 -2.78 -36.81
C ASP A 242 -13.78 -3.41 -37.04
N GLU A 243 -12.88 -2.72 -37.77
CA GLU A 243 -11.49 -3.16 -37.90
C GLU A 243 -10.74 -3.08 -36.59
N ILE A 244 -10.95 -2.03 -35.80
CA ILE A 244 -10.36 -1.89 -34.45
C ILE A 244 -10.86 -3.00 -33.55
N THR A 245 -12.15 -3.29 -33.57
CA THR A 245 -12.76 -4.36 -32.79
C THR A 245 -12.19 -5.73 -33.20
N ALA A 246 -12.03 -5.98 -34.51
CA ALA A 246 -11.40 -7.19 -35.02
C ALA A 246 -9.93 -7.32 -34.56
N PHE A 247 -9.14 -6.23 -34.58
CA PHE A 247 -7.77 -6.20 -34.08
C PHE A 247 -7.69 -6.54 -32.58
N ILE A 248 -8.59 -5.95 -31.77
CA ILE A 248 -8.68 -6.24 -30.34
C ILE A 248 -9.06 -7.70 -30.10
N GLN A 249 -10.08 -8.20 -30.82
CA GLN A 249 -10.57 -9.59 -30.67
C GLN A 249 -9.56 -10.63 -31.12
N ALA A 250 -8.79 -10.35 -32.16
CA ALA A 250 -7.74 -11.24 -32.63
C ALA A 250 -6.70 -11.47 -31.52
N GLY A 251 -6.38 -10.44 -30.75
CA GLY A 251 -5.50 -10.55 -29.57
C GLY A 251 -4.12 -11.14 -29.89
N GLU A 252 -3.67 -11.03 -31.15
CA GLU A 252 -2.40 -11.61 -31.62
C GLU A 252 -1.23 -10.96 -30.88
N PRO A 253 -0.45 -11.73 -30.12
CA PRO A 253 0.66 -11.17 -29.38
C PRO A 253 1.78 -10.68 -30.31
N THR A 254 2.32 -9.50 -30.04
CA THR A 254 3.59 -9.05 -30.64
C THR A 254 4.73 -9.99 -30.25
N VAL A 255 5.90 -9.87 -30.90
CA VAL A 255 7.10 -10.62 -30.51
C VAL A 255 7.46 -10.38 -29.04
N GLU A 256 7.37 -9.14 -28.61
CA GLU A 256 7.58 -8.70 -27.24
C GLU A 256 6.61 -9.37 -26.25
N LEU A 257 5.30 -9.35 -26.53
CA LEU A 257 4.29 -9.99 -25.70
C LEU A 257 4.43 -11.52 -25.70
N ARG A 258 4.81 -12.15 -26.81
CA ARG A 258 5.10 -13.60 -26.85
C ARG A 258 6.23 -13.96 -25.89
N GLY A 259 7.35 -13.21 -25.92
CA GLY A 259 8.46 -13.44 -25.01
C GLY A 259 8.04 -13.35 -23.52
N ILE A 260 7.16 -12.40 -23.17
CA ILE A 260 6.59 -12.28 -21.82
C ILE A 260 5.72 -13.49 -21.49
N LEU A 261 4.81 -13.90 -22.39
CA LEU A 261 3.93 -15.05 -22.18
C LEU A 261 4.73 -16.35 -22.01
N ASP A 262 5.76 -16.57 -22.82
CA ASP A 262 6.64 -17.75 -22.74
C ASP A 262 7.43 -17.78 -21.43
N ASN A 263 7.94 -16.63 -20.98
CA ASN A 263 8.62 -16.49 -19.70
C ASN A 263 7.68 -16.83 -18.52
N LEU A 264 6.44 -16.30 -18.55
CA LEU A 264 5.43 -16.59 -17.54
C LEU A 264 4.96 -18.05 -17.58
N ALA A 265 4.88 -18.66 -18.78
CA ALA A 265 4.57 -20.08 -18.96
C ALA A 265 5.65 -20.97 -18.34
N ALA A 266 6.94 -20.65 -18.56
CA ALA A 266 8.07 -21.34 -17.94
C ALA A 266 8.04 -21.28 -16.40
N ARG A 267 7.40 -20.26 -15.82
CA ARG A 267 7.18 -20.12 -14.36
C ARG A 267 5.90 -20.79 -13.86
N GLY A 268 5.07 -21.38 -14.74
CA GLY A 268 3.73 -21.88 -14.36
C GLY A 268 2.71 -20.79 -14.07
N LEU A 269 2.89 -19.60 -14.62
CA LEU A 269 2.04 -18.43 -14.38
C LEU A 269 1.19 -18.02 -15.60
N ARG A 270 1.16 -18.84 -16.65
CA ARG A 270 0.48 -18.52 -17.93
C ARG A 270 -1.01 -18.27 -17.78
N ASP A 271 -1.69 -18.98 -16.88
CA ASP A 271 -3.15 -18.92 -16.71
C ASP A 271 -3.64 -17.62 -16.06
N TYR A 272 -2.71 -16.85 -15.50
CA TYR A 272 -3.00 -15.55 -14.88
C TYR A 272 -3.01 -14.38 -15.87
N VAL A 273 -2.62 -14.59 -17.13
CA VAL A 273 -2.42 -13.51 -18.10
C VAL A 273 -3.14 -13.77 -19.41
N LYS A 274 -3.63 -12.69 -20.03
CA LYS A 274 -4.15 -12.69 -21.41
C LYS A 274 -3.70 -11.44 -22.15
N VAL A 275 -3.54 -11.53 -23.47
CA VAL A 275 -3.40 -10.35 -24.34
C VAL A 275 -4.75 -9.69 -24.48
N ASP A 276 -4.79 -8.37 -24.31
CA ASP A 276 -6.02 -7.60 -24.42
C ASP A 276 -5.69 -6.15 -24.78
N TYR A 277 -5.83 -5.84 -26.06
CA TYR A 277 -5.52 -4.51 -26.61
C TYR A 277 -6.52 -3.42 -26.21
N GLN A 278 -7.58 -3.72 -25.45
CA GLN A 278 -8.42 -2.71 -24.82
C GLN A 278 -7.70 -1.95 -23.69
N VAL A 279 -6.62 -2.53 -23.15
CA VAL A 279 -5.82 -1.86 -22.14
C VAL A 279 -4.89 -0.85 -22.82
N ILE A 280 -5.26 0.43 -22.78
CA ILE A 280 -4.40 1.57 -23.18
C ILE A 280 -4.20 2.48 -21.98
N ARG A 281 -3.28 2.14 -21.11
CA ARG A 281 -2.99 2.96 -19.94
C ARG A 281 -2.03 4.11 -20.23
N GLY A 282 -2.12 5.16 -19.38
CA GLY A 282 -1.06 6.13 -19.23
C GLY A 282 -0.67 6.84 -20.51
N LEU A 283 -1.63 7.46 -21.20
CA LEU A 283 -1.40 8.19 -22.45
C LEU A 283 -0.22 9.16 -22.35
N ALA A 284 0.07 9.65 -21.14
CA ALA A 284 1.10 10.67 -20.94
C ALA A 284 2.53 10.16 -20.93
N TYR A 285 2.82 8.90 -20.57
CA TYR A 285 4.23 8.48 -20.44
C TYR A 285 4.57 7.00 -20.69
N TYR A 286 3.61 6.08 -20.82
CA TYR A 286 3.94 4.69 -21.14
C TYR A 286 4.43 4.56 -22.60
N THR A 287 5.47 3.75 -22.81
CA THR A 287 6.20 3.66 -24.10
C THR A 287 6.14 2.28 -24.76
N GLY A 288 5.84 1.23 -24.02
CA GLY A 288 5.90 -0.15 -24.51
C GLY A 288 4.77 -0.99 -23.98
N VAL A 289 5.12 -2.08 -23.31
CA VAL A 289 4.16 -2.97 -22.64
C VAL A 289 3.41 -2.24 -21.55
N VAL A 290 2.10 -2.44 -21.49
CA VAL A 290 1.22 -1.99 -20.41
C VAL A 290 0.36 -3.15 -19.94
N PHE A 291 -0.02 -3.12 -18.67
CA PHE A 291 -0.85 -4.18 -18.10
C PHE A 291 -1.74 -3.68 -16.95
N GLU A 292 -2.86 -4.39 -16.76
CA GLU A 292 -3.78 -4.18 -15.67
C GLU A 292 -4.29 -5.50 -15.11
N ALA A 293 -4.40 -5.57 -13.78
CA ALA A 293 -5.03 -6.69 -13.08
C ALA A 293 -6.51 -6.39 -12.84
N PHE A 294 -7.36 -7.32 -13.21
CA PHE A 294 -8.82 -7.24 -13.05
C PHE A 294 -9.36 -8.43 -12.26
N ASP A 295 -10.37 -8.19 -11.45
CA ASP A 295 -11.24 -9.21 -10.90
C ASP A 295 -12.03 -9.88 -12.04
N LYS A 296 -11.99 -11.22 -12.13
CA LYS A 296 -12.69 -11.97 -13.19
C LYS A 296 -14.21 -11.92 -13.05
N LYS A 297 -14.73 -11.64 -11.86
CA LYS A 297 -16.18 -11.45 -11.65
C LYS A 297 -16.67 -10.08 -12.11
N GLY A 298 -15.76 -9.15 -12.41
CA GLY A 298 -16.10 -7.81 -12.90
C GLY A 298 -16.75 -6.90 -11.85
N GLU A 299 -16.64 -7.25 -10.56
CA GLU A 299 -17.27 -6.48 -9.47
C GLU A 299 -16.46 -5.24 -9.09
N PHE A 300 -15.20 -5.22 -9.46
CA PHE A 300 -14.25 -4.17 -9.07
C PHE A 300 -13.60 -3.51 -10.28
N ARG A 301 -13.08 -2.33 -10.04
CA ARG A 301 -12.19 -1.62 -10.96
C ARG A 301 -10.86 -2.36 -11.07
N ALA A 302 -9.99 -1.91 -11.99
CA ALA A 302 -8.62 -2.42 -12.04
C ALA A 302 -7.98 -2.42 -10.64
N ILE A 303 -7.49 -3.58 -10.23
CA ILE A 303 -6.88 -3.81 -8.91
C ILE A 303 -5.50 -3.17 -8.86
N ALA A 304 -4.72 -3.35 -9.93
CA ALA A 304 -3.38 -2.85 -10.10
C ALA A 304 -3.10 -2.56 -11.57
N GLY A 305 -2.08 -1.79 -11.84
CA GLY A 305 -1.67 -1.60 -13.22
C GLY A 305 -0.34 -0.90 -13.36
N GLY A 306 0.31 -1.14 -14.48
CA GLY A 306 1.64 -0.66 -14.77
C GLY A 306 2.01 -0.72 -16.25
N GLY A 307 3.28 -0.54 -16.50
CA GLY A 307 3.86 -0.61 -17.83
C GLY A 307 5.25 -0.01 -17.91
N ARG A 308 5.77 0.03 -19.11
CA ARG A 308 7.09 0.55 -19.44
C ARG A 308 7.03 2.06 -19.72
N TYR A 309 8.00 2.82 -19.20
CA TYR A 309 8.07 4.29 -19.31
C TYR A 309 9.50 4.79 -19.53
N ASP A 310 10.12 4.33 -20.61
CA ASP A 310 11.55 4.50 -20.91
C ASP A 310 12.00 5.96 -21.03
N ASN A 311 11.08 6.89 -21.33
CA ASN A 311 11.40 8.29 -21.53
C ASN A 311 11.32 9.15 -20.27
N LEU A 312 10.76 8.62 -19.17
CA LEU A 312 10.44 9.42 -17.97
C LEU A 312 11.72 9.92 -17.27
N VAL A 313 12.73 9.07 -17.10
CA VAL A 313 14.00 9.45 -16.45
C VAL A 313 14.69 10.54 -17.26
N LYS A 314 14.71 10.40 -18.58
CA LYS A 314 15.27 11.41 -19.49
C LYS A 314 14.54 12.75 -19.37
N LEU A 315 13.22 12.72 -19.33
CA LEU A 315 12.39 13.91 -19.17
C LEU A 315 12.69 14.63 -17.85
N ILE A 316 12.62 13.93 -16.73
CA ILE A 316 12.81 14.50 -15.38
C ILE A 316 14.25 14.97 -15.16
N SER A 317 15.24 14.33 -15.78
CA SER A 317 16.64 14.74 -15.67
C SER A 317 17.03 15.88 -16.62
N GLY A 318 16.11 16.46 -17.37
CA GLY A 318 16.42 17.46 -18.40
C GLY A 318 17.35 16.91 -19.51
N GLY A 319 17.17 15.66 -19.90
CA GLY A 319 17.94 14.98 -20.94
C GLY A 319 19.29 14.38 -20.49
N LYS A 320 19.68 14.55 -19.22
CA LYS A 320 21.02 14.15 -18.73
C LYS A 320 21.17 12.63 -18.53
N VAL A 321 20.10 11.94 -18.18
CA VAL A 321 20.09 10.51 -17.92
C VAL A 321 19.05 9.84 -18.80
N ASN A 322 19.48 8.90 -19.64
CA ASN A 322 18.58 8.08 -20.45
C ASN A 322 18.62 6.64 -19.92
N LEU A 323 17.54 6.21 -19.26
CA LEU A 323 17.47 4.93 -18.58
C LEU A 323 16.09 4.32 -18.80
N PRO A 324 15.98 3.13 -19.42
CA PRO A 324 14.71 2.45 -19.56
C PRO A 324 14.14 2.10 -18.19
N ALA A 325 12.83 2.16 -18.07
CA ALA A 325 12.17 1.91 -16.82
C ALA A 325 10.76 1.35 -17.00
N LEU A 326 10.31 0.56 -16.03
CA LEU A 326 9.00 -0.02 -15.98
C LEU A 326 8.58 -0.19 -14.52
N GLY A 327 7.27 -0.19 -14.26
CA GLY A 327 6.76 -0.33 -12.89
C GLY A 327 5.25 -0.51 -12.85
N PHE A 328 4.73 -0.84 -11.67
CA PHE A 328 3.30 -0.88 -11.41
C PHE A 328 2.93 -0.24 -10.09
N GLY A 329 1.67 0.21 -10.01
CA GLY A 329 1.02 0.63 -8.78
C GLY A 329 -0.13 -0.30 -8.42
N PHE A 330 -0.19 -0.71 -7.15
CA PHE A 330 -1.22 -1.60 -6.61
C PHE A 330 -1.83 -0.97 -5.35
N GLY A 331 -3.07 -0.45 -5.47
CA GLY A 331 -3.75 0.27 -4.40
C GLY A 331 -4.37 -0.62 -3.32
N ASP A 332 -4.36 -0.14 -2.07
CA ASP A 332 -4.90 -0.87 -0.90
C ASP A 332 -6.44 -0.91 -0.87
N VAL A 333 -7.12 0.12 -1.38
CA VAL A 333 -8.57 0.28 -1.23
C VAL A 333 -9.34 -0.83 -1.96
N VAL A 334 -9.05 -1.02 -3.25
CA VAL A 334 -9.72 -2.06 -4.07
C VAL A 334 -9.33 -3.45 -3.60
N LEU A 335 -8.06 -3.66 -3.23
CA LEU A 335 -7.60 -4.94 -2.69
C LEU A 335 -8.35 -5.30 -1.40
N LEU A 336 -8.45 -4.38 -0.45
CA LEU A 336 -9.14 -4.65 0.82
C LEU A 336 -10.59 -5.04 0.60
N GLU A 337 -11.32 -4.32 -0.27
CA GLU A 337 -12.71 -4.66 -0.61
C GLU A 337 -12.82 -6.03 -1.29
N LEU A 338 -11.91 -6.34 -2.23
CA LEU A 338 -11.85 -7.66 -2.87
C LEU A 338 -11.64 -8.77 -1.83
N LEU A 339 -10.68 -8.61 -0.91
CA LEU A 339 -10.40 -9.59 0.14
C LEU A 339 -11.59 -9.78 1.09
N LYS A 340 -12.30 -8.71 1.45
CA LYS A 340 -13.54 -8.78 2.25
C LYS A 340 -14.61 -9.60 1.54
N VAL A 341 -14.91 -9.29 0.29
CA VAL A 341 -15.97 -9.98 -0.48
C VAL A 341 -15.62 -11.45 -0.73
N ARG A 342 -14.34 -11.79 -0.85
CA ARG A 342 -13.86 -13.18 -1.02
C ARG A 342 -13.66 -13.93 0.28
N GLY A 343 -13.84 -13.29 1.46
CA GLY A 343 -13.60 -13.91 2.77
C GLY A 343 -12.13 -14.29 3.02
N LEU A 344 -11.19 -13.55 2.42
CA LEU A 344 -9.75 -13.85 2.46
C LEU A 344 -9.00 -13.02 3.52
N LEU A 345 -9.68 -12.14 4.24
CA LEU A 345 -9.07 -11.45 5.38
C LEU A 345 -8.99 -12.39 6.58
N PRO A 346 -7.82 -12.49 7.24
CA PRO A 346 -7.73 -13.24 8.50
C PRO A 346 -8.49 -12.50 9.61
N THR A 347 -8.79 -13.22 10.67
CA THR A 347 -9.23 -12.58 11.92
C THR A 347 -8.00 -11.95 12.59
N PHE A 348 -8.10 -10.69 12.93
CA PHE A 348 -7.06 -9.96 13.65
C PHE A 348 -7.39 -10.01 15.14
N ASP A 349 -6.69 -10.85 15.86
CA ASP A 349 -6.80 -10.93 17.30
C ASP A 349 -5.68 -10.11 17.92
N ALA A 350 -6.06 -9.03 18.61
CA ALA A 350 -5.15 -8.29 19.48
C ALA A 350 -4.89 -9.14 20.74
N ALA A 351 -4.27 -10.31 20.56
CA ALA A 351 -3.92 -11.18 21.66
C ALA A 351 -2.60 -10.70 22.27
N ILE A 352 -2.57 -10.61 23.59
CA ILE A 352 -1.34 -10.45 24.35
C ILE A 352 -0.90 -11.81 24.90
N ASP A 353 0.41 -12.00 25.07
CA ASP A 353 0.94 -13.27 25.57
C ASP A 353 0.56 -13.52 27.02
N ALA A 354 0.58 -12.47 27.84
CA ALA A 354 0.22 -12.58 29.23
C ALA A 354 -0.39 -11.29 29.81
N TYR A 355 -1.27 -11.47 30.81
CA TYR A 355 -1.75 -10.42 31.68
C TYR A 355 -1.29 -10.69 33.11
N CYS A 356 -0.50 -9.77 33.68
CA CYS A 356 -0.03 -9.88 35.04
C CYS A 356 -1.10 -9.37 36.02
N LEU A 357 -1.63 -10.28 36.83
CA LEU A 357 -2.60 -9.96 37.89
C LEU A 357 -1.84 -9.47 39.14
N ILE A 358 -2.21 -8.29 39.64
CA ILE A 358 -1.68 -7.72 40.88
C ILE A 358 -2.84 -7.68 41.88
N GLU A 359 -3.04 -8.78 42.60
CA GLU A 359 -4.10 -8.90 43.57
C GLU A 359 -3.73 -8.35 44.95
N ASP A 360 -2.43 -8.30 45.26
CA ASP A 360 -1.84 -7.71 46.45
C ASP A 360 -0.89 -6.59 46.05
N GLU A 361 -1.21 -5.37 46.44
CA GLU A 361 -0.42 -4.19 46.14
C GLU A 361 0.99 -4.19 46.74
N SER A 362 1.21 -4.96 47.84
CA SER A 362 2.56 -5.14 48.35
C SER A 362 3.50 -5.88 47.40
N LEU A 363 2.94 -6.69 46.50
CA LEU A 363 3.66 -7.42 45.44
C LEU A 363 3.81 -6.62 44.14
N ARG A 364 3.29 -5.39 44.08
CA ARG A 364 3.39 -4.57 42.85
C ARG A 364 4.82 -4.38 42.37
N PRO A 365 5.82 -4.06 43.21
CA PRO A 365 7.20 -3.93 42.75
C PRO A 365 7.75 -5.21 42.11
N ALA A 366 7.52 -6.38 42.71
CA ALA A 366 7.94 -7.67 42.17
C ALA A 366 7.17 -8.02 40.88
N SER A 367 5.87 -7.69 40.79
CA SER A 367 5.05 -7.86 39.60
C SER A 367 5.54 -7.00 38.45
N LEU A 368 5.96 -5.75 38.71
CA LEU A 368 6.52 -4.88 37.69
C LEU A 368 7.89 -5.39 37.18
N GLN A 369 8.70 -5.95 38.06
CA GLN A 369 9.97 -6.60 37.65
C GLN A 369 9.69 -7.81 36.74
N LEU A 370 8.70 -8.65 37.10
CA LEU A 370 8.28 -9.78 36.28
C LEU A 370 7.78 -9.31 34.89
N VAL A 371 6.89 -8.31 34.85
CA VAL A 371 6.39 -7.72 33.61
C VAL A 371 7.53 -7.23 32.74
N GLN A 372 8.49 -6.51 33.32
CA GLN A 372 9.66 -6.00 32.58
C GLN A 372 10.52 -7.14 32.04
N HIS A 373 10.79 -8.14 32.84
CA HIS A 373 11.57 -9.33 32.43
C HIS A 373 10.89 -10.08 31.24
N LEU A 374 9.56 -10.26 31.30
CA LEU A 374 8.80 -10.90 30.24
C LEU A 374 8.83 -10.07 28.93
N ARG A 375 8.74 -8.73 29.06
CA ARG A 375 8.84 -7.82 27.90
C ARG A 375 10.23 -7.85 27.26
N GLU A 376 11.29 -7.92 28.07
CA GLU A 376 12.68 -8.07 27.59
C GLU A 376 12.89 -9.42 26.87
N ALA A 377 12.12 -10.44 27.22
CA ALA A 377 12.06 -11.70 26.50
C ALA A 377 11.22 -11.64 25.20
N GLY A 378 10.69 -10.48 24.83
CA GLY A 378 9.92 -10.27 23.59
C GLY A 378 8.43 -10.56 23.68
N LEU A 379 7.90 -10.78 24.92
CA LEU A 379 6.48 -11.08 25.14
C LEU A 379 5.64 -9.81 25.28
N ALA A 380 4.44 -9.81 24.71
CA ALA A 380 3.45 -8.75 24.90
C ALA A 380 2.73 -8.95 26.24
N VAL A 381 3.01 -8.11 27.22
CA VAL A 381 2.49 -8.25 28.58
C VAL A 381 1.81 -6.97 29.06
N GLU A 382 0.58 -7.13 29.57
CA GLU A 382 -0.20 -6.08 30.19
C GLU A 382 -0.41 -6.35 31.69
N TYR A 383 -0.77 -5.30 32.42
CA TYR A 383 -1.05 -5.34 33.87
C TYR A 383 -1.93 -4.14 34.27
N PRO A 384 -2.57 -4.15 35.46
CA PRO A 384 -3.34 -2.99 35.92
C PRO A 384 -2.40 -1.85 36.32
N LEU A 385 -2.47 -0.72 35.64
CA LEU A 385 -1.63 0.45 35.92
C LEU A 385 -1.86 1.03 37.31
N VAL A 386 -3.06 0.89 37.83
CA VAL A 386 -3.47 1.30 39.19
C VAL A 386 -4.13 0.13 39.91
N ALA A 387 -4.25 0.20 41.24
CA ALA A 387 -4.93 -0.80 42.03
C ALA A 387 -6.33 -1.08 41.49
N ALA A 388 -6.66 -2.35 41.28
CA ALA A 388 -7.93 -2.80 40.75
C ALA A 388 -8.36 -4.11 41.39
N LYS A 389 -9.68 -4.31 41.51
CA LYS A 389 -10.24 -5.56 42.08
C LYS A 389 -9.86 -6.77 41.23
N PRO A 390 -9.53 -7.94 41.80
CA PRO A 390 -9.13 -9.14 41.05
C PRO A 390 -10.06 -9.49 39.88
N ASP A 391 -11.37 -9.47 40.10
CA ASP A 391 -12.36 -9.80 39.06
C ASP A 391 -12.30 -8.85 37.86
N LYS A 392 -12.05 -7.55 38.14
CA LYS A 392 -11.88 -6.58 37.05
C LYS A 392 -10.60 -6.82 36.24
N GLN A 393 -9.52 -7.20 36.93
CA GLN A 393 -8.24 -7.54 36.29
C GLN A 393 -8.40 -8.77 35.39
N PHE A 394 -9.03 -9.83 35.92
CA PHE A 394 -9.28 -11.06 35.17
C PHE A 394 -10.19 -10.82 33.95
N LYS A 395 -11.27 -10.07 34.14
CA LYS A 395 -12.15 -9.67 33.04
C LYS A 395 -11.38 -8.91 31.98
N ARG A 396 -10.48 -8.00 32.37
CA ARG A 396 -9.63 -7.25 31.43
C ARG A 396 -8.67 -8.16 30.67
N ALA A 397 -8.06 -9.15 31.33
CA ALA A 397 -7.23 -10.16 30.67
C ALA A 397 -8.01 -10.91 29.56
N GLN A 398 -9.27 -11.26 29.81
CA GLN A 398 -10.14 -11.91 28.83
C GLN A 398 -10.52 -10.97 27.69
N GLU A 399 -10.87 -9.71 27.97
CA GLU A 399 -11.17 -8.70 26.95
C GLU A 399 -9.98 -8.46 26.01
N MET A 400 -8.75 -8.48 26.55
CA MET A 400 -7.51 -8.35 25.80
C MET A 400 -7.06 -9.66 25.16
N LYS A 401 -7.86 -10.72 25.24
CA LYS A 401 -7.55 -12.05 24.70
C LYS A 401 -6.16 -12.55 25.12
N ALA A 402 -5.76 -12.29 26.37
CA ALA A 402 -4.50 -12.77 26.89
C ALA A 402 -4.43 -14.31 26.78
N ALA A 403 -3.31 -14.82 26.26
CA ALA A 403 -3.09 -16.26 26.20
C ALA A 403 -2.95 -16.85 27.62
N HIS A 404 -2.29 -16.07 28.51
CA HIS A 404 -2.03 -16.49 29.87
C HIS A 404 -2.34 -15.36 30.87
N THR A 405 -2.62 -15.74 32.13
CA THR A 405 -2.46 -14.83 33.28
C THR A 405 -1.27 -15.29 34.09
N VAL A 406 -0.52 -14.34 34.63
CA VAL A 406 0.60 -14.56 35.55
C VAL A 406 0.38 -13.78 36.82
N LYS A 407 0.64 -14.38 37.99
CA LYS A 407 0.58 -13.68 39.29
C LYS A 407 1.58 -14.27 40.28
N TRP A 408 2.11 -13.42 41.16
CA TRP A 408 2.89 -13.90 42.29
C TRP A 408 2.05 -14.66 43.28
N GLU A 409 2.57 -15.78 43.80
CA GLU A 409 2.03 -16.51 44.93
C GLU A 409 2.93 -16.30 46.14
N PRO A 410 2.31 -16.27 47.35
CA PRO A 410 3.05 -16.26 48.59
C PRO A 410 4.02 -17.45 48.64
N ALA A 411 5.24 -17.21 49.13
CA ALA A 411 6.18 -18.31 49.33
C ALA A 411 5.57 -19.37 50.27
N PRO A 412 5.68 -20.66 49.91
CA PRO A 412 5.39 -21.72 50.88
C PRO A 412 6.32 -21.55 52.10
N ALA A 413 5.96 -22.01 53.28
CA ALA A 413 6.77 -21.84 54.48
C ALA A 413 8.20 -22.33 54.27
N GLY A 414 9.18 -21.39 54.20
CA GLY A 414 10.60 -21.66 53.93
C GLY A 414 11.00 -21.81 52.49
N GLY A 415 10.13 -21.53 51.50
CA GLY A 415 10.41 -21.60 50.07
C GLY A 415 10.57 -20.22 49.39
N GLU A 416 11.00 -20.23 48.12
CA GLU A 416 11.01 -19.02 47.29
C GLU A 416 9.63 -18.71 46.74
N PRO A 417 9.31 -17.40 46.53
CA PRO A 417 8.06 -17.01 45.86
C PRO A 417 7.96 -17.60 44.45
N LEU A 418 6.81 -18.09 44.09
CA LEU A 418 6.54 -18.64 42.76
C LEU A 418 5.57 -17.73 41.99
N VAL A 419 5.60 -17.87 40.69
CA VAL A 419 4.64 -17.23 39.80
C VAL A 419 3.66 -18.27 39.28
N ARG A 420 2.38 -18.09 39.59
CA ARG A 420 1.33 -18.90 38.99
C ARG A 420 1.10 -18.42 37.55
N VAL A 421 1.22 -19.35 36.64
CA VAL A 421 0.92 -19.19 35.20
C VAL A 421 -0.35 -19.98 34.89
N ARG A 422 -1.36 -19.33 34.36
CA ARG A 422 -2.59 -19.97 33.92
C ARG A 422 -2.81 -19.73 32.44
N ASN A 423 -2.92 -20.80 31.66
CA ASN A 423 -3.34 -20.73 30.25
C ASN A 423 -4.85 -20.52 30.20
N LEU A 424 -5.32 -19.42 29.58
CA LEU A 424 -6.74 -19.07 29.56
C LEU A 424 -7.57 -19.92 28.60
N ARG A 425 -6.93 -20.54 27.60
CA ARG A 425 -7.60 -21.46 26.65
C ARG A 425 -7.80 -22.85 27.24
N THR A 426 -6.71 -23.48 27.73
CA THR A 426 -6.73 -24.86 28.26
C THR A 426 -7.14 -24.92 29.73
N LYS A 427 -7.15 -23.80 30.44
CA LYS A 427 -7.37 -23.66 31.90
C LYS A 427 -6.31 -24.35 32.75
N GLN A 428 -5.23 -24.85 32.18
CA GLN A 428 -4.11 -25.44 32.90
C GLN A 428 -3.37 -24.37 33.71
N GLU A 429 -2.95 -24.73 34.93
CA GLU A 429 -2.21 -23.89 35.83
C GLU A 429 -0.90 -24.58 36.25
N GLN A 430 0.15 -23.80 36.43
CA GLN A 430 1.43 -24.24 36.97
C GLN A 430 2.07 -23.10 37.76
N SER A 431 2.83 -23.45 38.81
CA SER A 431 3.58 -22.48 39.59
C SER A 431 5.07 -22.65 39.30
N LEU A 432 5.74 -21.60 38.87
CA LEU A 432 7.12 -21.60 38.36
C LEU A 432 7.96 -20.53 39.07
N PRO A 433 9.28 -20.77 39.22
CA PRO A 433 10.22 -19.69 39.52
C PRO A 433 10.14 -18.59 38.46
N ALA A 434 10.31 -17.32 38.83
CA ALA A 434 10.18 -16.19 37.90
C ALA A 434 11.04 -16.34 36.63
N ALA A 435 12.25 -16.86 36.73
CA ALA A 435 13.15 -17.07 35.59
C ALA A 435 12.63 -18.12 34.58
N ALA A 436 11.76 -19.03 34.99
CA ALA A 436 11.18 -20.07 34.15
C ALA A 436 9.91 -19.64 33.43
N VAL A 437 9.32 -18.49 33.77
CA VAL A 437 8.03 -18.03 33.22
C VAL A 437 8.17 -17.67 31.73
N ALA A 438 9.17 -16.86 31.35
CA ALA A 438 9.35 -16.45 29.96
C ALA A 438 9.52 -17.64 29.00
N PRO A 439 10.40 -18.64 29.26
CA PRO A 439 10.49 -19.83 28.44
C PRO A 439 9.16 -20.62 28.35
N ALA A 440 8.42 -20.72 29.47
CA ALA A 440 7.15 -21.44 29.50
C ALA A 440 6.06 -20.76 28.65
N LEU A 441 6.05 -19.42 28.54
CA LEU A 441 5.11 -18.67 27.73
C LEU A 441 5.50 -18.64 26.24
N ALA A 442 6.79 -18.72 25.92
CA ALA A 442 7.30 -18.68 24.54
C ALA A 442 7.07 -19.99 23.76
N THR A 443 6.73 -21.10 24.44
CA THR A 443 6.46 -22.38 23.80
C THR A 443 5.03 -22.37 23.25
N PRO A 444 4.83 -22.52 21.91
CA PRO A 444 3.47 -22.61 21.39
C PRO A 444 2.73 -23.75 22.04
N ALA A 445 1.53 -23.50 22.54
CA ALA A 445 0.65 -24.55 23.01
C ALA A 445 0.31 -25.47 21.83
N THR A 446 0.90 -26.68 21.81
CA THR A 446 0.63 -27.77 20.87
C THR A 446 -0.86 -28.14 20.84
#